data_7d338382b1d41bd82508ddf88711f6d7
#
_entry.id   7d338382b1d41bd82508ddf88711f6d7
#
_cell.length_a   1.000
_cell.length_b   1.000
_cell.length_c   1.000
_cell.angle_alpha   90.00
_cell.angle_beta   90.00
_cell.angle_gamma   90.00
#
_symmetry.space_group_name_H-M   'P 1'
#
loop_
_entity.id
_entity.type
_entity.pdbx_description
1 polymer ?
#
loop_
_entity_poly.entity_id
_entity_poly.type
_entity_poly.pdbx_seq_one_letter_code
_entity_poly.pdbx_strand_id
1 'polypeptide(L)'
;MKKIFLLLTLLCIINLNLNALTMKEKIQQDLSKVGVKQEIIDETVRLDKKFAEGFVKEDDKDEKATESKDEWEKLYQKDKRNYVALERLIESYFLTRTEDDSKKEKYISEYLKTNISEDRKNFFLGKNFWISSKEKTEKNKYFEKVKSISNNQYYLKVIDFFEYLSKESKNINEDGNSKLMKQKIDEITQKMEEIDKILDNKNLLEKYRISDEEAYSEQLNFFLVGGILKAVTGDTEGMVNDFINKIANKQISREVAEYNQNKEMMTVMTIQMAMALKGFFGEMSEKEITKLEKLTKKLEDTEMFKRIMENSENDEIIESD
;
A
#
# COMPACT_ATOMS: atom_id res chain seq x y z
N MET A 1 13.05 -15.27 13.54
CA MET A 1 13.13 -14.96 12.10
C MET A 1 11.86 -15.34 11.33
N LYS A 2 11.39 -16.62 11.31
CA LYS A 2 10.12 -16.97 10.61
C LYS A 2 8.90 -16.12 11.05
N LYS A 3 8.78 -15.78 12.35
CA LYS A 3 7.68 -14.94 12.88
C LYS A 3 7.79 -13.47 12.43
N ILE A 4 9.01 -12.95 12.31
CA ILE A 4 9.26 -11.57 11.84
C ILE A 4 8.99 -11.49 10.34
N PHE A 5 9.38 -12.51 9.58
CA PHE A 5 9.07 -12.58 8.16
C PHE A 5 7.55 -12.72 7.90
N LEU A 6 6.86 -13.52 8.72
CA LEU A 6 5.40 -13.63 8.66
C LEU A 6 4.74 -12.27 9.01
N LEU A 7 5.27 -11.56 10.00
CA LEU A 7 4.80 -10.21 10.37
C LEU A 7 5.07 -9.21 9.24
N LEU A 8 6.25 -9.26 8.61
CA LEU A 8 6.59 -8.47 7.42
C LEU A 8 5.67 -8.76 6.24
N THR A 9 5.43 -10.03 5.97
CA THR A 9 4.51 -10.44 4.91
C THR A 9 3.08 -10.02 5.24
N LEU A 10 2.66 -10.14 6.50
CA LEU A 10 1.33 -9.72 6.96
C LEU A 10 1.17 -8.19 6.90
N LEU A 11 2.17 -7.43 7.32
CA LEU A 11 2.20 -5.96 7.22
C LEU A 11 2.25 -5.50 5.76
N CYS A 12 3.04 -6.15 4.91
CA CYS A 12 3.01 -5.91 3.47
C CYS A 12 1.63 -6.23 2.86
N ILE A 13 1.00 -7.33 3.27
CA ILE A 13 -0.35 -7.71 2.84
C ILE A 13 -1.37 -6.66 3.30
N ILE A 14 -1.35 -6.27 4.57
CA ILE A 14 -2.27 -5.27 5.12
C ILE A 14 -2.07 -3.91 4.42
N ASN A 15 -0.84 -3.47 4.19
CA ASN A 15 -0.56 -2.17 3.58
C ASN A 15 -0.73 -2.14 2.05
N LEU A 16 -0.48 -3.26 1.36
CA LEU A 16 -0.76 -3.35 -0.08
C LEU A 16 -2.26 -3.42 -0.37
N ASN A 17 -3.05 -3.85 0.60
CA ASN A 17 -4.51 -3.90 0.50
C ASN A 17 -5.20 -2.54 0.68
N LEU A 18 -4.50 -1.54 1.22
CA LEU A 18 -4.97 -0.15 1.28
C LEU A 18 -4.81 0.60 -0.06
N ASN A 19 -4.50 -0.09 -1.15
CA ASN A 19 -4.41 0.47 -2.50
C ASN A 19 -5.77 0.80 -3.13
N ALA A 20 -6.72 1.22 -2.35
CA ALA A 20 -8.01 1.75 -2.79
C ALA A 20 -7.87 3.19 -3.33
N LEU A 21 -6.88 3.47 -4.17
CA LEU A 21 -6.43 4.82 -4.39
C LEU A 21 -6.58 5.25 -5.84
N THR A 22 -7.78 5.68 -6.19
CA THR A 22 -7.96 6.47 -7.38
C THR A 22 -8.56 7.81 -7.01
N MET A 23 -7.90 8.92 -7.41
CA MET A 23 -8.44 10.26 -7.20
C MET A 23 -9.78 10.43 -7.88
N LYS A 24 -10.57 11.30 -7.29
CA LYS A 24 -11.86 11.72 -7.88
C LYS A 24 -11.74 12.05 -9.38
N GLU A 25 -10.78 12.89 -9.73
CA GLU A 25 -10.58 13.28 -11.13
C GLU A 25 -10.19 12.11 -12.02
N LYS A 26 -9.32 11.23 -11.56
CA LYS A 26 -8.92 10.04 -12.32
C LYS A 26 -10.11 9.12 -12.57
N ILE A 27 -10.88 8.81 -11.54
CA ILE A 27 -12.10 8.01 -11.66
C ILE A 27 -13.09 8.66 -12.64
N GLN A 28 -13.33 9.98 -12.48
CA GLN A 28 -14.24 10.73 -13.33
C GLN A 28 -13.79 10.70 -14.79
N GLN A 29 -12.53 11.00 -15.06
CA GLN A 29 -11.97 10.98 -16.42
C GLN A 29 -12.03 9.57 -17.05
N ASP A 30 -11.63 8.57 -16.30
CA ASP A 30 -11.52 7.21 -16.79
C ASP A 30 -12.89 6.61 -17.09
N LEU A 31 -13.87 6.79 -16.20
CA LEU A 31 -15.21 6.27 -16.37
C LEU A 31 -16.03 7.05 -17.40
N SER A 32 -15.83 8.38 -17.49
CA SER A 32 -16.46 9.20 -18.54
C SER A 32 -16.01 8.78 -19.94
N LYS A 33 -14.72 8.43 -20.12
CA LYS A 33 -14.19 7.96 -21.42
C LYS A 33 -14.85 6.68 -21.91
N VAL A 34 -15.29 5.83 -21.01
CA VAL A 34 -16.00 4.59 -21.35
C VAL A 34 -17.52 4.76 -21.31
N GLY A 35 -18.00 5.99 -21.12
CA GLY A 35 -19.41 6.36 -21.21
C GLY A 35 -20.27 5.95 -20.02
N VAL A 36 -19.68 5.78 -18.84
CA VAL A 36 -20.42 5.59 -17.58
C VAL A 36 -21.16 6.88 -17.24
N LYS A 37 -22.40 6.79 -16.76
CA LYS A 37 -23.23 7.94 -16.39
C LYS A 37 -22.65 8.65 -15.17
N GLN A 38 -22.78 9.99 -15.12
CA GLN A 38 -22.22 10.82 -14.05
C GLN A 38 -22.70 10.40 -12.66
N GLU A 39 -23.97 10.04 -12.51
CA GLU A 39 -24.53 9.55 -11.25
C GLU A 39 -23.79 8.31 -10.70
N ILE A 40 -23.43 7.38 -11.59
CA ILE A 40 -22.67 6.16 -11.22
C ILE A 40 -21.22 6.51 -10.92
N ILE A 41 -20.65 7.48 -11.64
CA ILE A 41 -19.29 7.98 -11.39
C ILE A 41 -19.21 8.60 -10.00
N ASP A 42 -20.17 9.45 -9.63
CA ASP A 42 -20.21 10.12 -8.33
C ASP A 42 -20.38 9.11 -7.19
N GLU A 43 -21.22 8.08 -7.39
CA GLU A 43 -21.36 6.98 -6.43
C GLU A 43 -20.05 6.16 -6.30
N THR A 44 -19.35 5.93 -7.41
CA THR A 44 -18.05 5.25 -7.42
C THR A 44 -17.01 6.03 -6.62
N VAL A 45 -16.93 7.34 -6.83
CA VAL A 45 -15.99 8.22 -6.09
C VAL A 45 -16.30 8.21 -4.59
N ARG A 46 -17.58 8.33 -4.23
CA ARG A 46 -18.01 8.29 -2.83
C ARG A 46 -17.64 6.97 -2.15
N LEU A 47 -17.86 5.87 -2.84
CA LEU A 47 -17.58 4.54 -2.31
C LEU A 47 -16.06 4.27 -2.22
N ASP A 48 -15.27 4.76 -3.18
CA ASP A 48 -13.81 4.65 -3.16
C ASP A 48 -13.21 5.41 -1.96
N LYS A 49 -13.71 6.61 -1.66
CA LYS A 49 -13.32 7.36 -0.47
C LYS A 49 -13.68 6.60 0.83
N LYS A 50 -14.93 6.11 0.94
CA LYS A 50 -15.38 5.29 2.08
C LYS A 50 -14.50 4.04 2.26
N PHE A 51 -14.10 3.41 1.17
CA PHE A 51 -13.22 2.24 1.19
C PHE A 51 -11.82 2.59 1.72
N ALA A 52 -11.26 3.72 1.30
CA ALA A 52 -9.98 4.21 1.81
C ALA A 52 -10.03 4.55 3.32
N GLU A 53 -11.16 5.07 3.80
CA GLU A 53 -11.39 5.42 5.21
C GLU A 53 -11.72 4.20 6.11
N GLY A 54 -12.26 3.12 5.53
CA GLY A 54 -12.93 2.05 6.29
C GLY A 54 -12.05 1.00 6.96
N PHE A 55 -10.74 0.97 6.70
CA PHE A 55 -9.86 -0.12 7.17
C PHE A 55 -9.27 0.05 8.58
N VAL A 56 -9.63 1.08 9.34
CA VAL A 56 -8.99 1.43 10.64
C VAL A 56 -9.71 0.92 11.87
N LYS A 57 -11.00 0.63 11.82
CA LYS A 57 -11.71 0.11 13.00
C LYS A 57 -11.49 -1.40 13.15
N GLU A 58 -10.74 -1.80 14.18
CA GLU A 58 -10.20 -3.17 14.37
C GLU A 58 -11.24 -4.25 14.63
N ASP A 59 -12.37 -3.91 15.20
CA ASP A 59 -13.33 -4.88 15.76
C ASP A 59 -14.30 -5.50 14.73
N ASP A 60 -14.44 -4.92 13.52
CA ASP A 60 -15.45 -5.31 12.51
C ASP A 60 -14.87 -5.56 11.11
N LYS A 61 -13.60 -5.97 11.01
CA LYS A 61 -12.89 -6.08 9.70
C LYS A 61 -13.58 -6.97 8.67
N ASP A 62 -14.09 -8.11 9.10
CA ASP A 62 -14.72 -9.08 8.19
C ASP A 62 -16.13 -8.62 7.74
N GLU A 63 -16.90 -7.96 8.60
CA GLU A 63 -18.23 -7.46 8.29
C GLU A 63 -18.16 -6.26 7.34
N LYS A 64 -17.32 -5.27 7.63
CA LYS A 64 -17.14 -4.09 6.76
C LYS A 64 -16.52 -4.40 5.41
N ALA A 65 -15.56 -5.34 5.36
CA ALA A 65 -15.02 -5.82 4.10
C ALA A 65 -16.07 -6.54 3.25
N THR A 66 -17.00 -7.26 3.89
CA THR A 66 -18.11 -7.94 3.23
C THR A 66 -19.15 -6.93 2.74
N GLU A 67 -19.56 -5.96 3.56
CA GLU A 67 -20.46 -4.88 3.17
C GLU A 67 -19.89 -4.08 2.00
N SER A 68 -18.63 -3.71 2.06
CA SER A 68 -17.96 -2.99 0.97
C SER A 68 -17.96 -3.81 -0.32
N LYS A 69 -17.70 -5.12 -0.25
CA LYS A 69 -17.76 -6.02 -1.40
C LYS A 69 -19.14 -6.02 -2.05
N ASP A 70 -20.21 -6.10 -1.24
CA ASP A 70 -21.57 -6.09 -1.74
C ASP A 70 -21.96 -4.75 -2.37
N GLU A 71 -21.51 -3.63 -1.81
CA GLU A 71 -21.71 -2.29 -2.38
C GLU A 71 -20.98 -2.18 -3.75
N TRP A 72 -19.74 -2.66 -3.86
CA TRP A 72 -18.99 -2.70 -5.14
C TRP A 72 -19.65 -3.60 -6.17
N GLU A 73 -20.15 -4.77 -5.75
CA GLU A 73 -20.88 -5.67 -6.64
C GLU A 73 -22.15 -5.00 -7.18
N LYS A 74 -22.96 -4.39 -6.32
CA LYS A 74 -24.17 -3.64 -6.71
C LYS A 74 -23.84 -2.52 -7.70
N LEU A 75 -22.78 -1.76 -7.43
CA LEU A 75 -22.38 -0.66 -8.30
C LEU A 75 -21.90 -1.16 -9.67
N TYR A 76 -21.11 -2.22 -9.73
CA TYR A 76 -20.71 -2.87 -10.98
C TYR A 76 -21.90 -3.46 -11.76
N GLN A 77 -22.94 -3.97 -11.08
CA GLN A 77 -24.14 -4.46 -11.75
C GLN A 77 -24.97 -3.33 -12.38
N LYS A 78 -24.93 -2.10 -11.83
CA LYS A 78 -25.62 -0.93 -12.42
C LYS A 78 -25.03 -0.53 -13.77
N ASP A 79 -23.72 -0.62 -13.94
CA ASP A 79 -23.04 -0.38 -15.23
C ASP A 79 -21.77 -1.22 -15.36
N LYS A 80 -21.81 -2.22 -16.24
CA LYS A 80 -20.70 -3.14 -16.52
C LYS A 80 -19.45 -2.49 -17.12
N ARG A 81 -19.55 -1.23 -17.55
CA ARG A 81 -18.41 -0.43 -18.02
C ARG A 81 -17.61 0.17 -16.87
N ASN A 82 -18.18 0.14 -15.65
CA ASN A 82 -17.51 0.64 -14.44
C ASN A 82 -16.41 -0.33 -13.98
N TYR A 83 -15.26 -0.26 -14.64
CA TYR A 83 -14.13 -1.12 -14.34
C TYR A 83 -13.46 -0.78 -13.00
N VAL A 84 -13.65 0.45 -12.47
CA VAL A 84 -13.14 0.82 -11.14
C VAL A 84 -13.86 0.02 -10.08
N ALA A 85 -15.20 -0.06 -10.13
CA ALA A 85 -15.97 -0.92 -9.24
C ALA A 85 -15.55 -2.39 -9.36
N LEU A 86 -15.22 -2.83 -10.58
CA LEU A 86 -14.74 -4.19 -10.81
C LEU A 86 -13.34 -4.43 -10.24
N GLU A 87 -12.40 -3.47 -10.35
CA GLU A 87 -11.08 -3.53 -9.72
C GLU A 87 -11.23 -3.65 -8.19
N ARG A 88 -12.04 -2.80 -7.55
CA ARG A 88 -12.28 -2.85 -6.10
C ARG A 88 -12.95 -4.15 -5.64
N LEU A 89 -13.88 -4.65 -6.43
CA LEU A 89 -14.52 -5.93 -6.17
C LEU A 89 -13.50 -7.08 -6.21
N ILE A 90 -12.63 -7.10 -7.21
CA ILE A 90 -11.55 -8.09 -7.33
C ILE A 90 -10.58 -7.96 -6.14
N GLU A 91 -10.14 -6.75 -5.79
CA GLU A 91 -9.31 -6.51 -4.62
C GLU A 91 -9.96 -7.05 -3.35
N SER A 92 -11.24 -6.79 -3.14
CA SER A 92 -11.99 -7.31 -1.99
C SER A 92 -11.96 -8.84 -1.90
N TYR A 93 -12.00 -9.56 -3.03
CA TYR A 93 -11.87 -11.02 -3.05
C TYR A 93 -10.44 -11.52 -2.73
N PHE A 94 -9.42 -10.72 -2.99
CA PHE A 94 -8.06 -11.06 -2.56
C PHE A 94 -7.81 -10.75 -1.08
N LEU A 95 -8.54 -9.78 -0.51
CA LEU A 95 -8.45 -9.34 0.87
C LEU A 95 -9.22 -10.22 1.84
N THR A 96 -10.45 -10.54 1.47
CA THR A 96 -11.30 -11.41 2.28
C THR A 96 -10.89 -12.85 2.03
N ARG A 97 -10.65 -13.61 3.10
CA ARG A 97 -10.37 -15.05 3.02
C ARG A 97 -11.62 -15.87 2.63
N THR A 98 -12.58 -15.25 1.99
CA THR A 98 -13.82 -15.92 1.54
C THR A 98 -13.50 -16.88 0.42
N GLU A 99 -13.91 -18.14 0.59
CA GLU A 99 -13.62 -19.30 -0.27
C GLU A 99 -14.39 -19.32 -1.61
N ASP A 100 -14.97 -18.19 -2.05
CA ASP A 100 -15.70 -18.14 -3.33
C ASP A 100 -14.76 -17.84 -4.50
N ASP A 101 -13.86 -18.78 -4.76
CA ASP A 101 -12.91 -18.68 -5.87
C ASP A 101 -13.63 -18.59 -7.22
N SER A 102 -14.84 -19.17 -7.36
CA SER A 102 -15.60 -19.12 -8.63
C SER A 102 -16.06 -17.72 -8.99
N LYS A 103 -16.49 -16.91 -8.02
CA LYS A 103 -16.85 -15.52 -8.24
C LYS A 103 -15.63 -14.66 -8.52
N LYS A 104 -14.52 -14.87 -7.80
CA LYS A 104 -13.24 -14.20 -8.06
C LYS A 104 -12.81 -14.41 -9.52
N GLU A 105 -12.76 -15.66 -9.98
CA GLU A 105 -12.39 -16.01 -11.35
C GLU A 105 -13.34 -15.39 -12.39
N LYS A 106 -14.63 -15.37 -12.12
CA LYS A 106 -15.62 -14.70 -12.97
C LYS A 106 -15.27 -13.22 -13.14
N TYR A 107 -15.04 -12.47 -12.05
CA TYR A 107 -14.74 -11.04 -12.12
C TYR A 107 -13.39 -10.77 -12.77
N ILE A 108 -12.38 -11.59 -12.54
CA ILE A 108 -11.10 -11.52 -13.25
C ILE A 108 -11.31 -11.71 -14.76
N SER A 109 -12.13 -12.69 -15.16
CA SER A 109 -12.47 -12.92 -16.58
C SER A 109 -13.22 -11.73 -17.19
N GLU A 110 -14.15 -11.11 -16.47
CA GLU A 110 -14.85 -9.91 -16.90
C GLU A 110 -13.89 -8.71 -17.01
N TYR A 111 -12.99 -8.54 -16.07
CA TYR A 111 -11.99 -7.47 -16.07
C TYR A 111 -11.03 -7.57 -17.29
N LEU A 112 -10.57 -8.76 -17.61
CA LEU A 112 -9.72 -8.99 -18.78
C LEU A 112 -10.39 -8.62 -20.10
N LYS A 113 -11.73 -8.61 -20.16
CA LYS A 113 -12.52 -8.20 -21.34
C LYS A 113 -12.78 -6.70 -21.43
N THR A 114 -12.43 -5.92 -20.42
CA THR A 114 -12.59 -4.46 -20.44
C THR A 114 -11.69 -3.79 -21.47
N ASN A 115 -12.03 -2.57 -21.89
CA ASN A 115 -11.24 -1.76 -22.83
C ASN A 115 -10.07 -1.01 -22.18
N ILE A 116 -9.64 -1.42 -20.99
CA ILE A 116 -8.43 -0.88 -20.35
C ILE A 116 -7.20 -1.45 -21.05
N SER A 117 -6.07 -0.71 -21.02
CA SER A 117 -4.83 -1.20 -21.62
C SER A 117 -4.40 -2.54 -21.04
N GLU A 118 -3.86 -3.41 -21.89
CA GLU A 118 -3.45 -4.76 -21.50
C GLU A 118 -2.38 -4.77 -20.41
N ASP A 119 -1.43 -3.83 -20.47
CA ASP A 119 -0.38 -3.71 -19.45
C ASP A 119 -0.94 -3.32 -18.09
N ARG A 120 -1.91 -2.37 -18.01
CA ARG A 120 -2.60 -2.01 -16.77
C ARG A 120 -3.35 -3.21 -16.18
N LYS A 121 -4.14 -3.92 -17.00
CA LYS A 121 -4.90 -5.10 -16.54
C LYS A 121 -3.98 -6.16 -15.94
N ASN A 122 -2.90 -6.49 -16.66
CA ASN A 122 -1.97 -7.50 -16.21
C ASN A 122 -1.14 -7.05 -15.00
N PHE A 123 -0.76 -5.75 -14.92
CA PHE A 123 -0.08 -5.22 -13.76
C PHE A 123 -0.95 -5.28 -12.50
N PHE A 124 -2.21 -4.84 -12.59
CA PHE A 124 -3.18 -4.91 -11.51
C PHE A 124 -3.38 -6.35 -11.00
N LEU A 125 -3.62 -7.31 -11.89
CA LEU A 125 -3.80 -8.70 -11.51
C LEU A 125 -2.52 -9.31 -10.93
N GLY A 126 -1.37 -9.09 -11.55
CA GLY A 126 -0.08 -9.59 -11.06
C GLY A 126 0.24 -9.09 -9.66
N LYS A 127 -0.05 -7.80 -9.36
CA LYS A 127 0.12 -7.19 -8.04
C LYS A 127 -0.78 -7.89 -6.99
N ASN A 128 -2.06 -8.07 -7.30
CA ASN A 128 -3.02 -8.72 -6.39
C ASN A 128 -2.67 -10.20 -6.14
N PHE A 129 -2.30 -10.95 -7.17
CA PHE A 129 -1.82 -12.33 -7.00
C PHE A 129 -0.49 -12.42 -6.23
N TRP A 130 0.39 -11.42 -6.37
CA TRP A 130 1.62 -11.38 -5.60
C TRP A 130 1.35 -11.23 -4.10
N ILE A 131 0.36 -10.42 -3.73
CA ILE A 131 -0.05 -10.16 -2.36
C ILE A 131 -0.69 -11.41 -1.73
N SER A 132 -1.55 -12.11 -2.46
CA SER A 132 -2.33 -13.24 -1.93
C SER A 132 -1.51 -14.49 -1.59
N SER A 133 -0.24 -14.54 -1.93
CA SER A 133 0.75 -15.60 -1.63
C SER A 133 0.41 -17.04 -2.03
N LYS A 134 -0.86 -17.35 -2.31
CA LYS A 134 -1.32 -18.74 -2.59
C LYS A 134 -1.03 -19.21 -4.03
N GLU A 135 -0.93 -18.28 -4.99
CA GLU A 135 -0.92 -18.62 -6.42
C GLU A 135 0.32 -18.06 -7.15
N LYS A 136 1.50 -18.55 -6.77
CA LYS A 136 2.79 -18.08 -7.33
C LYS A 136 2.89 -18.16 -8.86
N THR A 137 2.26 -19.14 -9.47
CA THR A 137 2.30 -19.37 -10.91
C THR A 137 1.52 -18.31 -11.67
N GLU A 138 0.34 -17.93 -11.18
CA GLU A 138 -0.52 -16.94 -11.82
C GLU A 138 0.10 -15.54 -11.81
N LYS A 139 0.71 -15.10 -10.68
CA LYS A 139 1.39 -13.79 -10.63
C LYS A 139 2.48 -13.66 -11.69
N ASN A 140 3.29 -14.71 -11.89
CA ASN A 140 4.37 -14.68 -12.84
C ASN A 140 3.85 -14.54 -14.28
N LYS A 141 2.76 -15.22 -14.62
CA LYS A 141 2.10 -15.11 -15.92
C LYS A 141 1.70 -13.66 -16.26
N TYR A 142 1.10 -12.95 -15.29
CA TYR A 142 0.68 -11.57 -15.48
C TYR A 142 1.89 -10.62 -15.56
N PHE A 143 2.89 -10.77 -14.71
CA PHE A 143 4.09 -9.94 -14.72
C PHE A 143 4.91 -10.15 -16.00
N GLU A 144 5.09 -11.39 -16.48
CA GLU A 144 5.74 -11.67 -17.76
C GLU A 144 4.99 -11.02 -18.93
N LYS A 145 3.65 -11.02 -18.89
CA LYS A 145 2.84 -10.33 -19.89
C LYS A 145 3.13 -8.83 -19.89
N VAL A 146 3.14 -8.18 -18.72
CA VAL A 146 3.49 -6.75 -18.61
C VAL A 146 4.87 -6.48 -19.18
N LYS A 147 5.89 -7.25 -18.77
CA LYS A 147 7.27 -7.09 -19.25
C LYS A 147 7.38 -7.20 -20.78
N SER A 148 6.53 -8.03 -21.40
CA SER A 148 6.57 -8.23 -22.86
C SER A 148 5.90 -7.13 -23.68
N ILE A 149 4.97 -6.34 -23.09
CA ILE A 149 4.15 -5.39 -23.85
C ILE A 149 4.26 -3.95 -23.35
N SER A 150 4.67 -3.71 -22.10
CA SER A 150 4.63 -2.38 -21.50
C SER A 150 5.92 -1.60 -21.64
N ASN A 151 5.77 -0.30 -21.93
CA ASN A 151 6.84 0.69 -21.84
C ASN A 151 6.72 1.55 -20.57
N ASN A 152 5.79 1.22 -19.68
CA ASN A 152 5.58 1.93 -18.43
C ASN A 152 6.68 1.56 -17.42
N GLN A 153 7.65 2.47 -17.25
CA GLN A 153 8.80 2.25 -16.37
C GLN A 153 8.40 2.06 -14.90
N TYR A 154 7.31 2.67 -14.46
CA TYR A 154 6.79 2.45 -13.12
C TYR A 154 6.39 0.97 -12.93
N TYR A 155 5.58 0.41 -13.84
CA TYR A 155 5.19 -1.00 -13.77
C TYR A 155 6.41 -1.93 -13.78
N LEU A 156 7.35 -1.69 -14.69
CA LEU A 156 8.53 -2.53 -14.82
C LEU A 156 9.41 -2.52 -13.56
N LYS A 157 9.61 -1.35 -12.95
CA LYS A 157 10.39 -1.24 -11.70
C LYS A 157 9.68 -1.86 -10.49
N VAL A 158 8.37 -1.70 -10.39
CA VAL A 158 7.59 -2.33 -9.32
C VAL A 158 7.62 -3.86 -9.46
N ILE A 159 7.50 -4.40 -10.68
CA ILE A 159 7.63 -5.84 -10.93
C ILE A 159 9.02 -6.35 -10.55
N ASP A 160 10.08 -5.66 -10.99
CA ASP A 160 11.46 -6.01 -10.65
C ASP A 160 11.70 -6.02 -9.14
N PHE A 161 11.16 -5.04 -8.43
CA PHE A 161 11.19 -5.00 -6.97
C PHE A 161 10.47 -6.21 -6.33
N PHE A 162 9.27 -6.56 -6.76
CA PHE A 162 8.53 -7.69 -6.23
C PHE A 162 9.19 -9.04 -6.54
N GLU A 163 9.73 -9.21 -7.73
CA GLU A 163 10.47 -10.42 -8.11
C GLU A 163 11.75 -10.56 -7.28
N TYR A 164 12.47 -9.45 -7.09
CA TYR A 164 13.66 -9.42 -6.25
C TYR A 164 13.32 -9.80 -4.80
N LEU A 165 12.29 -9.19 -4.20
CA LEU A 165 11.82 -9.54 -2.87
C LEU A 165 11.45 -11.03 -2.76
N SER A 166 10.75 -11.57 -3.74
CA SER A 166 10.34 -12.98 -3.74
C SER A 166 11.51 -13.95 -3.83
N LYS A 167 12.59 -13.56 -4.51
CA LYS A 167 13.83 -14.33 -4.64
C LYS A 167 14.64 -14.27 -3.33
N GLU A 168 14.87 -13.07 -2.81
CA GLU A 168 15.76 -12.86 -1.69
C GLU A 168 15.13 -13.23 -0.34
N SER A 169 13.80 -13.23 -0.24
CA SER A 169 13.11 -13.68 0.97
C SER A 169 13.45 -15.13 1.38
N LYS A 170 13.80 -15.98 0.41
CA LYS A 170 14.24 -17.35 0.67
C LYS A 170 15.68 -17.37 1.22
N ASN A 171 16.54 -16.56 0.65
CA ASN A 171 17.97 -16.53 0.97
C ASN A 171 18.25 -15.86 2.33
N ILE A 172 17.48 -14.82 2.69
CA ILE A 172 17.58 -14.13 4.00
C ILE A 172 17.29 -15.09 5.16
N ASN A 173 16.48 -16.14 4.95
CA ASN A 173 16.13 -17.11 5.99
C ASN A 173 17.19 -18.21 6.21
N GLU A 174 18.07 -18.45 5.24
CA GLU A 174 18.97 -19.62 5.27
C GLU A 174 20.37 -19.29 5.79
N ASP A 175 20.88 -18.09 5.55
CA ASP A 175 22.32 -17.85 5.68
C ASP A 175 22.82 -17.31 7.04
N GLY A 176 21.99 -16.81 7.93
CA GLY A 176 22.43 -16.28 9.25
C GLY A 176 23.57 -15.25 9.20
N ASN A 177 24.07 -14.89 8.00
CA ASN A 177 25.20 -14.02 7.77
C ASN A 177 24.77 -12.55 7.74
N SER A 178 25.08 -11.81 8.79
CA SER A 178 24.70 -10.40 8.96
C SER A 178 25.20 -9.47 7.85
N LYS A 179 26.38 -9.75 7.26
CA LYS A 179 26.95 -8.93 6.18
C LYS A 179 26.19 -9.10 4.85
N LEU A 180 25.85 -10.34 4.50
CA LEU A 180 25.08 -10.63 3.31
C LEU A 180 23.65 -10.08 3.42
N MET A 181 23.05 -10.20 4.61
CA MET A 181 21.74 -9.63 4.90
C MET A 181 21.74 -8.11 4.72
N LYS A 182 22.76 -7.41 5.22
CA LYS A 182 22.89 -5.96 5.04
C LYS A 182 22.99 -5.59 3.55
N GLN A 183 23.84 -6.27 2.78
CA GLN A 183 23.98 -6.03 1.35
C GLN A 183 22.63 -6.18 0.62
N LYS A 184 21.86 -7.21 0.91
CA LYS A 184 20.55 -7.44 0.29
C LYS A 184 19.53 -6.36 0.64
N ILE A 185 19.58 -5.86 1.87
CA ILE A 185 18.73 -4.73 2.29
C ILE A 185 19.11 -3.45 1.54
N ASP A 186 20.41 -3.21 1.34
CA ASP A 186 20.88 -2.06 0.56
C ASP A 186 20.39 -2.15 -0.89
N GLU A 187 20.42 -3.34 -1.50
CA GLU A 187 19.90 -3.58 -2.86
C GLU A 187 18.38 -3.40 -2.95
N ILE A 188 17.61 -3.86 -1.95
CA ILE A 188 16.16 -3.62 -1.85
C ILE A 188 15.88 -2.12 -1.75
N THR A 189 16.61 -1.42 -0.87
CA THR A 189 16.47 0.02 -0.66
C THR A 189 16.76 0.79 -1.95
N GLN A 190 17.80 0.41 -2.70
CA GLN A 190 18.11 1.03 -3.99
C GLN A 190 16.96 0.88 -5.01
N LYS A 191 16.35 -0.31 -5.09
CA LYS A 191 15.19 -0.52 -5.99
C LYS A 191 13.98 0.32 -5.60
N MET A 192 13.75 0.48 -4.30
CA MET A 192 12.68 1.37 -3.80
C MET A 192 12.96 2.83 -4.17
N GLU A 193 14.20 3.30 -4.01
CA GLU A 193 14.59 4.67 -4.40
C GLU A 193 14.42 4.95 -5.90
N GLU A 194 14.58 3.92 -6.74
CA GLU A 194 14.30 4.07 -8.17
C GLU A 194 12.81 4.24 -8.48
N ILE A 195 11.94 3.61 -7.69
CA ILE A 195 10.48 3.79 -7.79
C ILE A 195 10.10 5.16 -7.24
N ASP A 196 10.64 5.57 -6.08
CA ASP A 196 10.39 6.86 -5.46
C ASP A 196 10.74 8.03 -6.38
N LYS A 197 11.82 7.93 -7.16
CA LYS A 197 12.17 8.94 -8.18
C LYS A 197 11.08 9.13 -9.24
N ILE A 198 10.32 8.08 -9.55
CA ILE A 198 9.16 8.19 -10.46
C ILE A 198 7.99 8.84 -9.72
N LEU A 199 7.73 8.41 -8.49
CA LEU A 199 6.61 8.89 -7.69
C LEU A 199 6.77 10.35 -7.21
N ASP A 200 7.99 10.87 -7.16
CA ASP A 200 8.30 12.28 -6.86
C ASP A 200 8.27 13.20 -8.09
N ASN A 201 8.17 12.63 -9.29
CA ASN A 201 8.26 13.40 -10.52
C ASN A 201 6.88 13.62 -11.16
N LYS A 202 6.32 14.83 -11.02
CA LYS A 202 4.98 15.17 -11.54
C LYS A 202 4.80 14.85 -13.03
N ASN A 203 5.81 15.10 -13.87
CA ASN A 203 5.72 14.78 -15.31
C ASN A 203 5.62 13.26 -15.55
N LEU A 204 6.27 12.46 -14.70
CA LEU A 204 6.17 10.99 -14.80
C LEU A 204 4.85 10.49 -14.21
N LEU A 205 4.34 11.11 -13.15
CA LEU A 205 3.01 10.81 -12.62
C LEU A 205 1.94 11.03 -13.70
N GLU A 206 1.95 12.19 -14.35
CA GLU A 206 1.04 12.50 -15.45
C GLU A 206 1.20 11.52 -16.62
N LYS A 207 2.45 11.30 -17.06
CA LYS A 207 2.77 10.34 -18.14
C LYS A 207 2.25 8.94 -17.88
N TYR A 208 2.39 8.46 -16.65
CA TYR A 208 1.98 7.10 -16.25
C TYR A 208 0.57 7.05 -15.65
N ARG A 209 -0.13 8.20 -15.59
CA ARG A 209 -1.49 8.35 -15.04
C ARG A 209 -1.59 7.86 -13.60
N ILE A 210 -0.57 8.16 -12.81
CA ILE A 210 -0.55 7.95 -11.36
C ILE A 210 -1.02 9.25 -10.71
N SER A 211 -1.99 9.18 -9.82
CA SER A 211 -2.47 10.34 -9.08
C SER A 211 -1.53 10.72 -7.92
N ASP A 212 -1.61 11.94 -7.41
CA ASP A 212 -0.81 12.37 -6.26
C ASP A 212 -1.08 11.51 -5.03
N GLU A 213 -2.34 11.07 -4.82
CA GLU A 213 -2.72 10.20 -3.71
C GLU A 213 -2.19 8.77 -3.89
N GLU A 214 -2.26 8.23 -5.11
CA GLU A 214 -1.66 6.93 -5.42
C GLU A 214 -0.15 6.98 -5.20
N ALA A 215 0.51 8.03 -5.70
CA ALA A 215 1.96 8.19 -5.56
C ALA A 215 2.37 8.24 -4.08
N TYR A 216 1.68 9.03 -3.28
CA TYR A 216 1.96 9.16 -1.86
C TYR A 216 1.68 7.86 -1.10
N SER A 217 0.58 7.20 -1.43
CA SER A 217 0.25 5.89 -0.88
C SER A 217 1.31 4.83 -1.15
N GLU A 218 1.80 4.76 -2.38
CA GLU A 218 2.86 3.81 -2.75
C GLU A 218 4.18 4.13 -2.02
N GLN A 219 4.52 5.40 -1.85
CA GLN A 219 5.69 5.81 -1.07
C GLN A 219 5.59 5.36 0.39
N LEU A 220 4.42 5.51 1.02
CA LEU A 220 4.17 4.97 2.36
C LEU A 220 4.36 3.44 2.41
N ASN A 221 3.84 2.71 1.42
CA ASN A 221 3.99 1.27 1.34
C ASN A 221 5.45 0.84 1.19
N PHE A 222 6.20 1.44 0.26
CA PHE A 222 7.61 1.13 0.05
C PHE A 222 8.44 1.51 1.27
N PHE A 223 8.14 2.65 1.89
CA PHE A 223 8.80 3.03 3.13
C PHE A 223 8.59 1.98 4.22
N LEU A 224 7.36 1.49 4.43
CA LEU A 224 7.08 0.46 5.42
C LEU A 224 7.90 -0.80 5.18
N VAL A 225 7.97 -1.26 3.93
CA VAL A 225 8.81 -2.43 3.58
C VAL A 225 10.29 -2.18 3.92
N GLY A 226 10.87 -1.08 3.46
CA GLY A 226 12.27 -0.74 3.71
C GLY A 226 12.57 -0.44 5.17
N GLY A 227 11.66 0.26 5.86
CA GLY A 227 11.79 0.60 7.26
C GLY A 227 11.79 -0.63 8.17
N ILE A 228 10.89 -1.56 7.93
CA ILE A 228 10.84 -2.82 8.68
C ILE A 228 12.11 -3.65 8.44
N LEU A 229 12.62 -3.69 7.21
CA LEU A 229 13.88 -4.37 6.90
C LEU A 229 15.07 -3.75 7.68
N LYS A 230 15.15 -2.42 7.77
CA LYS A 230 16.14 -1.73 8.61
C LYS A 230 15.96 -2.04 10.10
N ALA A 231 14.72 -2.01 10.60
CA ALA A 231 14.44 -2.36 11.99
C ALA A 231 14.89 -3.78 12.35
N VAL A 232 14.65 -4.75 11.47
CA VAL A 232 15.04 -6.16 11.64
C VAL A 232 16.56 -6.33 11.69
N THR A 233 17.32 -5.48 11.00
CA THR A 233 18.80 -5.48 11.08
C THR A 233 19.35 -4.66 12.25
N GLY A 234 18.49 -4.13 13.10
CA GLY A 234 18.88 -3.32 14.26
C GLY A 234 19.11 -1.84 13.97
N ASP A 235 18.92 -1.40 12.72
CA ASP A 235 19.06 0.01 12.33
C ASP A 235 17.72 0.79 12.47
N THR A 236 17.17 0.75 13.68
CA THR A 236 15.93 1.50 14.00
C THR A 236 16.12 3.01 13.85
N GLU A 237 17.33 3.52 14.15
CA GLU A 237 17.61 4.95 13.96
C GLU A 237 17.60 5.35 12.49
N GLY A 238 18.25 4.56 11.63
CA GLY A 238 18.21 4.79 10.17
C GLY A 238 16.80 4.73 9.62
N MET A 239 15.98 3.81 10.13
CA MET A 239 14.55 3.73 9.76
C MET A 239 13.81 5.03 10.11
N VAL A 240 13.90 5.52 11.36
CA VAL A 240 13.19 6.73 11.81
C VAL A 240 13.67 7.98 11.07
N ASN A 241 14.98 8.13 10.90
CA ASN A 241 15.53 9.26 10.17
C ASN A 241 15.11 9.26 8.69
N ASP A 242 15.08 8.11 8.02
CA ASP A 242 14.58 8.01 6.64
C ASP A 242 13.11 8.38 6.55
N PHE A 243 12.29 7.92 7.51
CA PHE A 243 10.89 8.30 7.56
C PHE A 243 10.70 9.80 7.67
N ILE A 244 11.37 10.43 8.64
CA ILE A 244 11.26 11.87 8.86
C ILE A 244 11.70 12.65 7.62
N ASN A 245 12.80 12.25 7.00
CA ASN A 245 13.40 12.98 5.89
C ASN A 245 12.66 12.78 4.56
N LYS A 246 12.12 11.59 4.32
CA LYS A 246 11.54 11.24 3.01
C LYS A 246 10.02 11.34 2.98
N ILE A 247 9.35 11.14 4.11
CA ILE A 247 7.89 10.97 4.18
C ILE A 247 7.21 11.96 5.12
N ALA A 248 7.57 11.96 6.42
CA ALA A 248 6.78 12.62 7.46
C ALA A 248 6.74 14.15 7.36
N ASN A 249 7.78 14.77 6.77
CA ASN A 249 7.86 16.20 6.54
C ASN A 249 7.57 16.59 5.09
N LYS A 250 7.06 15.65 4.27
CA LYS A 250 6.70 15.92 2.89
C LYS A 250 5.51 16.89 2.83
N GLN A 251 5.65 17.96 2.05
CA GLN A 251 4.54 18.85 1.78
C GLN A 251 3.58 18.19 0.79
N ILE A 252 2.40 17.86 1.26
CA ILE A 252 1.31 17.27 0.48
C ILE A 252 0.07 18.16 0.62
N SER A 253 -0.84 18.08 -0.36
CA SER A 253 -2.11 18.79 -0.27
C SER A 253 -2.99 18.15 0.82
N ARG A 254 -3.97 18.93 1.30
CA ARG A 254 -4.92 18.45 2.29
C ARG A 254 -5.70 17.23 1.78
N GLU A 255 -6.11 17.24 0.51
CA GLU A 255 -6.84 16.13 -0.10
C GLU A 255 -6.01 14.84 -0.10
N VAL A 256 -4.71 14.93 -0.44
CA VAL A 256 -3.79 13.77 -0.41
C VAL A 256 -3.61 13.25 0.99
N ALA A 257 -3.52 14.13 1.99
CA ALA A 257 -3.39 13.76 3.40
C ALA A 257 -4.65 13.06 3.92
N GLU A 258 -5.83 13.66 3.72
CA GLU A 258 -7.12 13.09 4.13
C GLU A 258 -7.36 11.71 3.52
N TYR A 259 -7.05 11.57 2.24
CA TYR A 259 -7.20 10.30 1.53
C TYR A 259 -6.27 9.19 2.05
N ASN A 260 -5.10 9.55 2.56
CA ASN A 260 -4.08 8.61 3.07
C ASN A 260 -4.01 8.57 4.60
N GLN A 261 -4.91 9.23 5.31
CA GLN A 261 -4.88 9.39 6.77
C GLN A 261 -4.65 8.07 7.52
N ASN A 262 -5.38 7.04 7.15
CA ASN A 262 -5.26 5.72 7.75
C ASN A 262 -3.89 5.09 7.52
N LYS A 263 -3.33 5.26 6.33
CA LYS A 263 -2.00 4.79 5.99
C LYS A 263 -0.91 5.54 6.74
N GLU A 264 -1.06 6.86 6.87
CA GLU A 264 -0.18 7.68 7.70
C GLU A 264 -0.18 7.18 9.15
N MET A 265 -1.37 7.00 9.73
CA MET A 265 -1.51 6.50 11.10
C MET A 265 -0.88 5.12 11.28
N MET A 266 -1.19 4.16 10.39
CA MET A 266 -0.59 2.83 10.45
C MET A 266 0.94 2.86 10.30
N THR A 267 1.46 3.77 9.46
CA THR A 267 2.89 3.94 9.27
C THR A 267 3.56 4.43 10.56
N VAL A 268 2.99 5.46 11.20
CA VAL A 268 3.48 5.98 12.48
C VAL A 268 3.41 4.91 13.57
N MET A 269 2.28 4.20 13.70
CA MET A 269 2.14 3.10 14.67
C MET A 269 3.17 1.99 14.44
N THR A 270 3.44 1.61 13.19
CA THR A 270 4.45 0.60 12.87
C THR A 270 5.85 1.05 13.29
N ILE A 271 6.19 2.32 13.10
CA ILE A 271 7.47 2.88 13.53
C ILE A 271 7.58 2.89 15.05
N GLN A 272 6.54 3.35 15.75
CA GLN A 272 6.49 3.35 17.21
C GLN A 272 6.62 1.93 17.77
N MET A 273 5.93 0.96 17.17
CA MET A 273 6.06 -0.45 17.54
C MET A 273 7.48 -0.98 17.31
N ALA A 274 8.12 -0.66 16.19
CA ALA A 274 9.50 -1.07 15.92
C ALA A 274 10.50 -0.44 16.93
N MET A 275 10.26 0.80 17.36
CA MET A 275 11.03 1.46 18.41
C MET A 275 10.81 0.79 19.77
N ALA A 276 9.56 0.47 20.11
CA ALA A 276 9.21 -0.20 21.36
C ALA A 276 9.80 -1.61 21.43
N LEU A 277 9.74 -2.40 20.34
CA LEU A 277 10.34 -3.73 20.28
C LEU A 277 11.84 -3.71 20.54
N LYS A 278 12.56 -2.68 20.10
CA LYS A 278 13.99 -2.52 20.44
C LYS A 278 14.20 -2.41 21.96
N GLY A 279 13.28 -1.76 22.66
CA GLY A 279 13.31 -1.66 24.13
C GLY A 279 13.01 -2.97 24.86
N PHE A 280 12.23 -3.86 24.24
CA PHE A 280 11.82 -5.14 24.86
C PHE A 280 12.86 -6.27 24.71
N PHE A 281 13.71 -6.24 23.67
CA PHE A 281 14.61 -7.36 23.34
C PHE A 281 16.03 -7.26 23.91
N GLY A 282 16.33 -6.28 24.76
CA GLY A 282 17.65 -6.14 25.37
C GLY A 282 17.65 -5.23 26.60
N GLU A 283 18.64 -5.42 27.50
CA GLU A 283 19.00 -4.42 28.49
C GLU A 283 19.58 -3.20 27.74
N MET A 284 18.77 -2.16 27.59
CA MET A 284 19.23 -0.93 26.95
C MET A 284 20.07 -0.12 27.93
N SER A 285 21.21 0.35 27.44
CA SER A 285 21.99 1.35 28.16
C SER A 285 21.26 2.69 28.25
N GLU A 286 21.52 3.50 29.27
CA GLU A 286 20.99 4.86 29.41
C GLU A 286 21.17 5.71 28.14
N LYS A 287 22.29 5.51 27.43
CA LYS A 287 22.60 6.20 26.18
C LYS A 287 21.61 5.79 25.04
N GLU A 288 21.22 4.52 24.99
CA GLU A 288 20.25 4.02 23.99
C GLU A 288 18.85 4.49 24.33
N ILE A 289 18.46 4.52 25.60
CA ILE A 289 17.18 5.08 26.06
C ILE A 289 17.09 6.55 25.65
N THR A 290 18.10 7.37 26.03
CA THR A 290 18.14 8.80 25.65
C THR A 290 18.08 9.02 24.14
N LYS A 291 18.64 8.09 23.35
CA LYS A 291 18.59 8.16 21.89
C LYS A 291 17.21 7.87 21.34
N LEU A 292 16.51 6.87 21.89
CA LEU A 292 15.13 6.56 21.52
C LEU A 292 14.19 7.70 21.88
N GLU A 293 14.31 8.28 23.06
CA GLU A 293 13.52 9.45 23.47
C GLU A 293 13.69 10.63 22.49
N LYS A 294 14.92 10.90 22.05
CA LYS A 294 15.18 11.92 21.03
C LYS A 294 14.56 11.59 19.68
N LEU A 295 14.54 10.32 19.29
CA LEU A 295 13.90 9.89 18.05
C LEU A 295 12.38 9.99 18.14
N THR A 296 11.78 9.61 19.26
CA THR A 296 10.36 9.77 19.53
C THR A 296 9.95 11.25 19.42
N LYS A 297 10.70 12.14 20.10
CA LYS A 297 10.43 13.58 20.00
C LYS A 297 10.56 14.12 18.58
N LYS A 298 11.57 13.68 17.81
CA LYS A 298 11.68 14.07 16.40
C LYS A 298 10.49 13.59 15.56
N LEU A 299 9.94 12.41 15.84
CA LEU A 299 8.76 11.87 15.17
C LEU A 299 7.52 12.71 15.50
N GLU A 300 7.32 13.04 16.78
CA GLU A 300 6.23 13.87 17.28
C GLU A 300 6.26 15.30 16.70
N ASP A 301 7.45 15.83 16.41
CA ASP A 301 7.64 17.15 15.81
C ASP A 301 7.30 17.19 14.31
N THR A 302 7.01 16.05 13.65
CA THR A 302 6.74 15.99 12.21
C THR A 302 5.33 16.50 11.85
N GLU A 303 5.19 17.04 10.64
CA GLU A 303 3.90 17.51 10.12
C GLU A 303 2.86 16.39 10.03
N MET A 304 3.27 15.18 9.68
CA MET A 304 2.39 14.02 9.64
C MET A 304 1.84 13.68 11.03
N PHE A 305 2.70 13.62 12.04
CA PHE A 305 2.27 13.29 13.41
C PHE A 305 1.28 14.32 13.96
N LYS A 306 1.55 15.61 13.74
CA LYS A 306 0.64 16.70 14.12
C LYS A 306 -0.74 16.54 13.48
N ARG A 307 -0.79 16.28 12.17
CA ARG A 307 -2.06 16.03 11.46
C ARG A 307 -2.85 14.85 12.03
N ILE A 308 -2.14 13.75 12.34
CA ILE A 308 -2.79 12.56 12.94
C ILE A 308 -3.40 12.90 14.30
N MET A 309 -2.68 13.65 15.14
CA MET A 309 -3.17 14.03 16.46
C MET A 309 -4.36 15.00 16.37
N GLU A 310 -4.30 16.01 15.51
CA GLU A 310 -5.39 16.96 15.28
C GLU A 310 -6.68 16.26 14.83
N ASN A 311 -6.56 15.23 13.98
CA ASN A 311 -7.71 14.47 13.50
C ASN A 311 -8.32 13.59 14.61
N SER A 312 -7.49 12.98 15.46
CA SER A 312 -7.98 12.15 16.57
C SER A 312 -8.74 12.94 17.62
N GLU A 313 -8.34 14.18 17.92
CA GLU A 313 -9.05 15.07 18.84
C GLU A 313 -10.42 15.50 18.30
N ASN A 314 -10.55 15.68 16.99
CA ASN A 314 -11.83 16.05 16.37
C ASN A 314 -12.84 14.89 16.36
N ASP A 315 -12.39 13.64 16.25
CA ASP A 315 -13.26 12.47 16.29
C ASP A 315 -13.86 12.23 17.69
N GLU A 316 -13.11 12.51 18.79
CA GLU A 316 -13.62 12.39 20.16
C GLU A 316 -14.71 13.43 20.50
N ILE A 317 -14.70 14.60 19.88
CA ILE A 317 -15.70 15.65 20.09
C ILE A 317 -17.04 15.28 19.45
N ILE A 318 -17.03 14.56 18.33
CA ILE A 318 -18.25 14.17 17.59
C ILE A 318 -18.97 13.01 18.28
N GLU A 319 -18.27 12.14 19.01
CA GLU A 319 -18.88 11.01 19.75
C GLU A 319 -19.46 11.43 21.13
N SER A 320 -19.24 12.67 21.58
CA SER A 320 -19.69 13.17 22.91
C SER A 320 -20.98 14.00 22.85
N ASP A 321 -21.56 14.29 21.70
CA ASP A 321 -22.82 14.98 21.48
C ASP A 321 -23.94 14.00 21.01
#